data_d56a66b8cbb89c300d7a027555655c9e
#
_entry.id   d56a66b8cbb89c300d7a027555655c9e
#
_cell.length_a   1.000
_cell.length_b   1.000
_cell.length_c   1.000
_cell.angle_alpha   90.00
_cell.angle_beta   90.00
_cell.angle_gamma   90.00
#
_symmetry.space_group_name_H-M   'P 1'
#
loop_
_entity.id
_entity.type
_entity.pdbx_description
1 polymer ?
#
loop_
_entity_poly.entity_id
_entity_poly.type
_entity_poly.pdbx_seq_one_letter_code
_entity_poly.pdbx_strand_id
1 'polypeptide(L)'
;MGVFKLKKRKICIVLTTRGNYAKMKSVIKEIQKKPDLELQVIIGGMVVLEKYGRLLQTIKDETKIIVDRRINFVIEGESLATMAKSSGLAVSEFSTAFEDLKPDIVLVIADRFECLPIAMAAAYMNIAVAHVEGGEVSGSIDESIRHAITKLSHVHLPASIDAANRIEKMGENPKSIFHVGGTSMDVIRELNLEDLDPARHYQTEYGMGSIIDILPKKYLILIQHPVTTEYEDNLGNINQTIEAVKLLNMPTIWVMPNMDAGANSI
;
A
#
# COMPACT_ATOMS: atom_id res chain seq x y z
N MET A 1 7.11 14.93 44.03
CA MET A 1 6.01 14.51 43.12
C MET A 1 6.65 13.92 41.89
N GLY A 2 6.68 12.59 41.76
CA GLY A 2 7.17 11.93 40.54
C GLY A 2 6.20 12.15 39.41
N VAL A 3 6.65 12.78 38.35
CA VAL A 3 5.89 12.88 37.11
C VAL A 3 5.79 11.46 36.56
N PHE A 4 4.63 10.81 36.69
CA PHE A 4 4.35 9.57 35.98
C PHE A 4 4.37 9.88 34.48
N LYS A 5 5.49 9.57 33.82
CA LYS A 5 5.59 9.64 32.38
C LYS A 5 4.67 8.56 31.83
N LEU A 6 3.50 8.91 31.32
CA LEU A 6 2.61 7.98 30.65
C LEU A 6 3.42 7.22 29.57
N LYS A 7 3.38 5.90 29.62
CA LYS A 7 4.03 5.05 28.60
C LYS A 7 3.40 5.39 27.24
N LYS A 8 4.21 5.79 26.28
CA LYS A 8 3.73 6.05 24.93
C LYS A 8 3.13 4.78 24.31
N ARG A 9 2.02 4.96 23.57
CA ARG A 9 1.43 3.88 22.81
C ARG A 9 2.17 3.69 21.50
N LYS A 10 2.61 2.48 21.23
CA LYS A 10 3.40 2.11 20.06
C LYS A 10 2.49 1.79 18.88
N ILE A 11 2.57 2.61 17.85
CA ILE A 11 1.80 2.44 16.61
C ILE A 11 2.75 1.95 15.52
N CYS A 12 2.57 0.71 15.07
CA CYS A 12 3.38 0.11 14.01
C CYS A 12 2.69 0.30 12.65
N ILE A 13 3.40 0.88 11.70
CA ILE A 13 2.99 0.99 10.30
C ILE A 13 3.91 0.13 9.45
N VAL A 14 3.32 -0.68 8.56
CA VAL A 14 4.07 -1.51 7.63
C VAL A 14 3.91 -0.96 6.21
N LEU A 15 5.03 -0.64 5.57
CA LEU A 15 5.08 -0.07 4.22
C LEU A 15 5.66 -1.11 3.26
N THR A 16 4.85 -1.60 2.33
CA THR A 16 5.25 -2.63 1.36
C THR A 16 5.27 -2.14 -0.07
N THR A 17 4.53 -1.05 -0.39
CA THR A 17 4.40 -0.52 -1.74
C THR A 17 4.34 1.00 -1.77
N ARG A 18 4.46 1.58 -2.96
CA ARG A 18 4.23 3.02 -3.21
C ARG A 18 2.81 3.44 -2.80
N GLY A 19 1.82 2.60 -3.12
CA GLY A 19 0.42 2.85 -2.80
C GLY A 19 0.18 2.90 -1.29
N ASN A 20 0.73 1.95 -0.52
CA ASN A 20 0.64 2.00 0.94
C ASN A 20 1.25 3.28 1.50
N TYR A 21 2.46 3.64 1.03
CA TYR A 21 3.13 4.85 1.49
C TYR A 21 2.32 6.10 1.18
N ALA A 22 1.86 6.27 -0.06
CA ALA A 22 1.08 7.43 -0.46
C ALA A 22 -0.15 7.65 0.43
N LYS A 23 -0.84 6.56 0.79
CA LYS A 23 -2.00 6.60 1.67
C LYS A 23 -1.65 6.79 3.15
N MET A 24 -0.47 6.37 3.59
CA MET A 24 -0.06 6.45 5.01
C MET A 24 0.79 7.69 5.33
N LYS A 25 1.20 8.48 4.35
CA LYS A 25 2.07 9.65 4.52
C LYS A 25 1.51 10.68 5.50
N SER A 26 0.23 11.04 5.37
CA SER A 26 -0.44 11.96 6.29
C SER A 26 -0.56 11.37 7.69
N VAL A 27 -0.92 10.09 7.80
CA VAL A 27 -1.04 9.37 9.07
C VAL A 27 0.29 9.32 9.81
N ILE A 28 1.40 9.01 9.11
CA ILE A 28 2.76 9.02 9.65
C ILE A 28 3.09 10.39 10.25
N LYS A 29 2.88 11.45 9.48
CA LYS A 29 3.13 12.83 9.92
C LYS A 29 2.32 13.20 11.17
N GLU A 30 1.06 12.78 11.23
CA GLU A 30 0.19 13.07 12.38
C GLU A 30 0.60 12.27 13.63
N ILE A 31 0.98 11.00 13.51
CA ILE A 31 1.48 10.22 14.65
C ILE A 31 2.76 10.85 15.20
N GLN A 32 3.67 11.31 14.34
CA GLN A 32 4.92 11.97 14.77
C GLN A 32 4.69 13.25 15.59
N LYS A 33 3.57 13.95 15.37
CA LYS A 33 3.21 15.16 16.10
C LYS A 33 2.62 14.88 17.50
N LYS A 34 2.21 13.65 17.80
CA LYS A 34 1.54 13.30 19.05
C LYS A 34 2.55 12.85 20.12
N PRO A 35 2.66 13.55 21.25
CA PRO A 35 3.68 13.26 22.26
C PRO A 35 3.44 11.94 23.03
N ASP A 36 2.22 11.45 23.03
CA ASP A 36 1.76 10.22 23.68
C ASP A 36 1.83 8.99 22.78
N LEU A 37 2.21 9.17 21.51
CA LEU A 37 2.41 8.09 20.54
C LEU A 37 3.89 7.87 20.24
N GLU A 38 4.23 6.64 19.90
CA GLU A 38 5.53 6.21 19.39
C GLU A 38 5.30 5.53 18.05
N LEU A 39 5.82 6.13 16.99
CA LEU A 39 5.75 5.55 15.65
C LEU A 39 6.82 4.46 15.51
N GLN A 40 6.41 3.27 15.10
CA GLN A 40 7.30 2.19 14.63
C GLN A 40 7.04 1.95 13.15
N VAL A 41 8.11 1.82 12.36
CA VAL A 41 8.01 1.62 10.91
C VAL A 41 8.75 0.37 10.48
N ILE A 42 8.00 -0.55 9.89
CA ILE A 42 8.55 -1.71 9.20
C ILE A 42 8.44 -1.48 7.69
N ILE A 43 9.48 -1.80 6.96
CA ILE A 43 9.48 -1.79 5.50
C ILE A 43 9.70 -3.19 4.94
N GLY A 44 9.04 -3.48 3.82
CA GLY A 44 9.15 -4.76 3.13
C GLY A 44 8.63 -4.66 1.69
N GLY A 45 8.43 -5.81 1.03
CA GLY A 45 7.85 -5.84 -0.30
C GLY A 45 8.63 -5.00 -1.32
N MET A 46 7.92 -4.26 -2.15
CA MET A 46 8.51 -3.39 -3.18
C MET A 46 9.43 -2.29 -2.61
N VAL A 47 9.17 -1.84 -1.37
CA VAL A 47 9.95 -0.74 -0.75
C VAL A 47 11.42 -1.11 -0.59
N VAL A 48 11.73 -2.39 -0.45
CA VAL A 48 13.10 -2.89 -0.24
C VAL A 48 13.76 -3.43 -1.50
N LEU A 49 13.03 -3.47 -2.63
CA LEU A 49 13.51 -3.98 -3.91
C LEU A 49 13.92 -2.84 -4.82
N GLU A 50 15.20 -2.77 -5.18
CA GLU A 50 15.77 -1.68 -6.00
C GLU A 50 15.15 -1.59 -7.40
N LYS A 51 14.68 -2.71 -7.96
CA LYS A 51 14.01 -2.73 -9.28
C LYS A 51 12.75 -1.85 -9.35
N TYR A 52 12.15 -1.52 -8.21
CA TYR A 52 10.99 -0.61 -8.13
C TYR A 52 11.36 0.84 -7.77
N GLY A 53 12.64 1.20 -7.91
CA GLY A 53 13.16 2.54 -7.70
C GLY A 53 13.61 2.81 -6.26
N ARG A 54 13.90 4.08 -5.98
CA ARG A 54 14.44 4.54 -4.68
C ARG A 54 13.35 4.87 -3.66
N LEU A 55 12.27 4.09 -3.63
CA LEU A 55 11.10 4.40 -2.80
C LEU A 55 11.45 4.60 -1.31
N LEU A 56 12.35 3.79 -0.76
CA LEU A 56 12.79 3.95 0.63
C LEU A 56 13.45 5.32 0.87
N GLN A 57 14.26 5.81 -0.07
CA GLN A 57 14.89 7.11 0.06
C GLN A 57 13.85 8.23 0.03
N THR A 58 12.92 8.17 -0.93
CA THR A 58 11.78 9.11 -1.02
C THR A 58 11.00 9.17 0.29
N ILE A 59 10.64 8.00 0.86
CA ILE A 59 9.92 7.93 2.13
C ILE A 59 10.70 8.63 3.25
N LYS A 60 11.99 8.37 3.37
CA LYS A 60 12.85 9.00 4.39
C LYS A 60 12.96 10.50 4.21
N ASP A 61 13.10 10.97 2.98
CA ASP A 61 13.27 12.39 2.69
C ASP A 61 11.99 13.19 2.98
N GLU A 62 10.83 12.62 2.68
CA GLU A 62 9.55 13.28 2.87
C GLU A 62 9.01 13.24 4.31
N THR A 63 9.26 12.17 5.05
CA THR A 63 8.66 11.95 6.38
C THR A 63 9.66 11.95 7.52
N LYS A 64 10.96 11.91 7.22
CA LYS A 64 12.05 11.84 8.21
C LYS A 64 11.89 10.64 9.18
N ILE A 65 11.28 9.56 8.73
CA ILE A 65 11.08 8.36 9.55
C ILE A 65 12.40 7.65 9.85
N ILE A 66 12.42 7.01 10.99
CA ILE A 66 13.40 5.96 11.32
C ILE A 66 12.74 4.63 10.96
N VAL A 67 13.47 3.79 10.24
CA VAL A 67 13.02 2.43 9.91
C VAL A 67 13.46 1.50 11.02
N ASP A 68 12.51 0.90 11.74
CA ASP A 68 12.78 0.01 12.86
C ASP A 68 13.17 -1.39 12.40
N ARG A 69 12.54 -1.89 11.33
CA ARG A 69 12.84 -3.19 10.70
C ARG A 69 12.73 -3.14 9.19
N ARG A 70 13.62 -3.89 8.54
CA ARG A 70 13.54 -4.21 7.11
C ARG A 70 13.32 -5.71 6.97
N ILE A 71 12.27 -6.10 6.24
CA ILE A 71 11.85 -7.49 6.08
C ILE A 71 11.90 -7.86 4.59
N ASN A 72 12.64 -8.92 4.27
CA ASN A 72 12.73 -9.46 2.93
C ASN A 72 11.92 -10.77 2.87
N PHE A 73 10.70 -10.69 2.35
CA PHE A 73 9.79 -11.84 2.26
C PHE A 73 9.37 -12.15 0.81
N VAL A 74 9.71 -11.30 -0.14
CA VAL A 74 9.30 -11.49 -1.54
C VAL A 74 10.19 -12.51 -2.22
N ILE A 75 9.58 -13.56 -2.74
CA ILE A 75 10.19 -14.53 -3.64
C ILE A 75 9.97 -14.05 -5.07
N GLU A 76 11.04 -13.85 -5.80
CA GLU A 76 11.02 -13.37 -7.17
C GLU A 76 10.36 -14.39 -8.11
N GLY A 77 9.81 -13.93 -9.24
CA GLY A 77 9.20 -14.79 -10.27
C GLY A 77 7.75 -14.41 -10.62
N GLU A 78 7.10 -13.58 -9.82
CA GLU A 78 5.77 -12.97 -10.09
C GLU A 78 4.74 -13.98 -10.62
N SER A 79 4.81 -15.22 -10.08
CA SER A 79 3.85 -16.29 -10.34
C SER A 79 2.86 -16.44 -9.19
N LEU A 80 1.73 -17.10 -9.43
CA LEU A 80 0.76 -17.43 -8.39
C LEU A 80 1.42 -18.18 -7.22
N ALA A 81 2.32 -19.12 -7.52
CA ALA A 81 3.04 -19.89 -6.51
C ALA A 81 4.00 -19.05 -5.70
N THR A 82 4.78 -18.15 -6.33
CA THR A 82 5.73 -17.27 -5.62
C THR A 82 4.99 -16.22 -4.78
N MET A 83 3.84 -15.72 -5.24
CA MET A 83 2.97 -14.83 -4.47
C MET A 83 2.45 -15.52 -3.19
N ALA A 84 1.94 -16.74 -3.30
CA ALA A 84 1.47 -17.53 -2.16
C ALA A 84 2.60 -17.85 -1.17
N LYS A 85 3.78 -18.26 -1.66
CA LYS A 85 4.96 -18.54 -0.83
C LYS A 85 5.47 -17.28 -0.13
N SER A 86 5.51 -16.14 -0.82
CA SER A 86 5.88 -14.85 -0.23
C SER A 86 4.94 -14.47 0.92
N SER A 87 3.63 -14.70 0.76
CA SER A 87 2.66 -14.49 1.84
C SER A 87 2.94 -15.37 3.06
N GLY A 88 3.26 -16.66 2.85
CA GLY A 88 3.62 -17.56 3.94
C GLY A 88 4.89 -17.12 4.69
N LEU A 89 5.93 -16.75 3.94
CA LEU A 89 7.18 -16.23 4.51
C LEU A 89 6.95 -14.93 5.27
N ALA A 90 6.09 -14.06 4.75
CA ALA A 90 5.74 -12.79 5.40
C ALA A 90 5.14 -12.99 6.79
N VAL A 91 4.26 -13.98 7.00
CA VAL A 91 3.72 -14.28 8.34
C VAL A 91 4.84 -14.58 9.33
N SER A 92 5.80 -15.41 8.95
CA SER A 92 6.94 -15.79 9.81
C SER A 92 7.80 -14.58 10.15
N GLU A 93 8.17 -13.79 9.15
CA GLU A 93 9.04 -12.63 9.32
C GLU A 93 8.39 -11.51 10.14
N PHE A 94 7.10 -11.23 9.89
CA PHE A 94 6.38 -10.22 10.68
C PHE A 94 6.18 -10.69 12.13
N SER A 95 5.98 -11.98 12.37
CA SER A 95 5.88 -12.50 13.75
C SER A 95 7.17 -12.22 14.54
N THR A 96 8.33 -12.46 13.95
CA THR A 96 9.63 -12.15 14.57
C THR A 96 9.79 -10.64 14.83
N ALA A 97 9.43 -9.80 13.83
CA ALA A 97 9.52 -8.36 13.98
C ALA A 97 8.60 -7.83 15.10
N PHE A 98 7.38 -8.36 15.21
CA PHE A 98 6.44 -7.96 16.26
C PHE A 98 6.85 -8.45 17.64
N GLU A 99 7.49 -9.62 17.75
CA GLU A 99 8.06 -10.10 19.01
C GLU A 99 9.14 -9.15 19.53
N ASP A 100 9.97 -8.62 18.63
CA ASP A 100 11.03 -7.66 18.97
C ASP A 100 10.48 -6.27 19.32
N LEU A 101 9.63 -5.72 18.45
CA LEU A 101 9.15 -4.34 18.55
C LEU A 101 8.04 -4.15 19.58
N LYS A 102 7.25 -5.19 19.82
CA LYS A 102 6.12 -5.20 20.76
C LYS A 102 5.18 -4.01 20.55
N PRO A 103 4.59 -3.85 19.34
CA PRO A 103 3.64 -2.79 19.07
C PRO A 103 2.36 -2.96 19.89
N ASP A 104 1.73 -1.86 20.30
CA ASP A 104 0.41 -1.91 20.93
C ASP A 104 -0.70 -2.05 19.86
N ILE A 105 -0.46 -1.53 18.65
CA ILE A 105 -1.36 -1.64 17.51
C ILE A 105 -0.58 -1.65 16.19
N VAL A 106 -1.05 -2.46 15.24
CA VAL A 106 -0.53 -2.52 13.87
C VAL A 106 -1.57 -1.93 12.92
N LEU A 107 -1.17 -0.93 12.11
CA LEU A 107 -1.99 -0.38 11.04
C LEU A 107 -1.73 -1.14 9.74
N VAL A 108 -2.79 -1.70 9.17
CA VAL A 108 -2.80 -2.35 7.86
C VAL A 108 -3.70 -1.54 6.93
N ILE A 109 -3.27 -1.34 5.70
CA ILE A 109 -4.04 -0.56 4.73
C ILE A 109 -4.39 -1.36 3.48
N ALA A 110 -5.65 -1.24 3.07
CA ALA A 110 -6.22 -1.83 1.85
C ALA A 110 -6.14 -3.38 1.82
N ASP A 111 -5.69 -3.98 0.73
CA ASP A 111 -6.07 -5.34 0.36
C ASP A 111 -5.00 -6.14 -0.37
N ARG A 112 -3.83 -5.59 -0.51
CA ARG A 112 -2.77 -6.29 -1.23
C ARG A 112 -2.38 -7.59 -0.52
N PHE A 113 -1.88 -8.55 -1.29
CA PHE A 113 -1.52 -9.88 -0.78
C PHE A 113 -0.52 -9.83 0.39
N GLU A 114 0.30 -8.79 0.48
CA GLU A 114 1.24 -8.57 1.60
C GLU A 114 0.54 -8.13 2.88
N CYS A 115 -0.65 -7.56 2.78
CA CYS A 115 -1.37 -6.98 3.93
C CYS A 115 -2.01 -8.06 4.81
N LEU A 116 -2.51 -9.13 4.20
CA LEU A 116 -3.12 -10.24 4.96
C LEU A 116 -2.13 -10.92 5.91
N PRO A 117 -0.90 -11.30 5.48
CA PRO A 117 0.11 -11.85 6.39
C PRO A 117 0.44 -10.95 7.58
N ILE A 118 0.47 -9.62 7.38
CA ILE A 118 0.70 -8.66 8.46
C ILE A 118 -0.42 -8.74 9.50
N ALA A 119 -1.67 -8.71 9.03
CA ALA A 119 -2.85 -8.81 9.91
C ALA A 119 -2.90 -10.16 10.62
N MET A 120 -2.58 -11.27 9.93
CA MET A 120 -2.52 -12.61 10.50
C MET A 120 -1.49 -12.71 11.62
N ALA A 121 -0.25 -12.27 11.37
CA ALA A 121 0.83 -12.29 12.36
C ALA A 121 0.43 -11.49 13.61
N ALA A 122 -0.08 -10.27 13.43
CA ALA A 122 -0.52 -9.42 14.54
C ALA A 122 -1.68 -10.05 15.33
N ALA A 123 -2.71 -10.55 14.65
CA ALA A 123 -3.89 -11.16 15.29
C ALA A 123 -3.52 -12.41 16.10
N TYR A 124 -2.71 -13.32 15.56
CA TYR A 124 -2.26 -14.51 16.29
C TYR A 124 -1.36 -14.19 17.50
N MET A 125 -0.67 -13.06 17.48
CA MET A 125 0.13 -12.59 18.60
C MET A 125 -0.66 -11.73 19.60
N ASN A 126 -1.98 -11.65 19.47
CA ASN A 126 -2.85 -10.80 20.29
C ASN A 126 -2.48 -9.32 20.27
N ILE A 127 -1.96 -8.83 19.14
CA ILE A 127 -1.69 -7.42 18.90
C ILE A 127 -2.91 -6.82 18.20
N ALA A 128 -3.37 -5.66 18.67
CA ALA A 128 -4.50 -5.00 18.04
C ALA A 128 -4.19 -4.63 16.58
N VAL A 129 -5.14 -4.84 15.68
CA VAL A 129 -5.04 -4.48 14.27
C VAL A 129 -6.04 -3.37 13.96
N ALA A 130 -5.58 -2.31 13.31
CA ALA A 130 -6.43 -1.29 12.71
C ALA A 130 -6.36 -1.38 11.20
N HIS A 131 -7.52 -1.51 10.55
CA HIS A 131 -7.64 -1.65 9.11
C HIS A 131 -8.11 -0.34 8.47
N VAL A 132 -7.23 0.27 7.67
CA VAL A 132 -7.51 1.48 6.90
C VAL A 132 -8.01 1.08 5.51
N GLU A 133 -9.09 1.73 5.04
CA GLU A 133 -9.73 1.45 3.74
C GLU A 133 -10.25 0.00 3.61
N GLY A 134 -10.72 -0.60 4.71
CA GLY A 134 -11.49 -1.83 4.71
C GLY A 134 -12.90 -1.64 4.18
N GLY A 135 -13.58 -2.75 3.82
CA GLY A 135 -15.00 -2.76 3.45
C GLY A 135 -15.32 -2.35 2.01
N GLU A 136 -14.36 -1.96 1.19
CA GLU A 136 -14.58 -1.67 -0.24
C GLU A 136 -14.78 -2.96 -1.05
N VAL A 137 -15.35 -2.85 -2.25
CA VAL A 137 -15.61 -3.95 -3.21
C VAL A 137 -14.80 -3.72 -4.46
N SER A 138 -14.14 -4.75 -4.98
CA SER A 138 -13.31 -4.66 -6.19
C SER A 138 -13.48 -5.83 -7.17
N GLY A 139 -14.21 -6.88 -6.79
CA GLY A 139 -14.53 -8.01 -7.67
C GLY A 139 -13.35 -8.94 -8.01
N SER A 140 -12.22 -8.82 -7.30
CA SER A 140 -11.04 -9.67 -7.46
C SER A 140 -10.68 -10.38 -6.16
N ILE A 141 -9.59 -11.16 -6.15
CA ILE A 141 -9.04 -11.78 -4.94
C ILE A 141 -8.76 -10.74 -3.84
N ASP A 142 -8.40 -9.52 -4.23
CA ASP A 142 -8.11 -8.43 -3.31
C ASP A 142 -9.30 -8.08 -2.42
N GLU A 143 -10.54 -8.21 -2.94
CA GLU A 143 -11.75 -8.05 -2.13
C GLU A 143 -11.83 -9.08 -1.01
N SER A 144 -11.57 -10.36 -1.34
CA SER A 144 -11.55 -11.43 -0.34
C SER A 144 -10.45 -11.21 0.70
N ILE A 145 -9.27 -10.78 0.27
CA ILE A 145 -8.16 -10.42 1.15
C ILE A 145 -8.56 -9.25 2.06
N ARG A 146 -9.13 -8.19 1.49
CA ARG A 146 -9.61 -7.01 2.25
C ARG A 146 -10.62 -7.41 3.33
N HIS A 147 -11.58 -8.26 2.99
CA HIS A 147 -12.59 -8.72 3.92
C HIS A 147 -11.99 -9.64 5.00
N ALA A 148 -11.04 -10.50 4.66
CA ALA A 148 -10.30 -11.31 5.64
C ALA A 148 -9.52 -10.42 6.63
N ILE A 149 -8.82 -9.37 6.15
CA ILE A 149 -8.13 -8.40 7.01
C ILE A 149 -9.15 -7.69 7.92
N THR A 150 -10.29 -7.27 7.38
CA THR A 150 -11.38 -6.67 8.19
C THR A 150 -11.78 -7.60 9.32
N LYS A 151 -11.96 -8.90 9.07
CA LYS A 151 -12.34 -9.88 10.11
C LYS A 151 -11.26 -10.16 11.16
N LEU A 152 -9.99 -9.90 10.84
CA LEU A 152 -8.87 -10.01 11.79
C LEU A 152 -8.63 -8.69 12.56
N SER A 153 -9.33 -7.61 12.20
CA SER A 153 -9.08 -6.28 12.74
C SER A 153 -9.99 -5.94 13.91
N HIS A 154 -9.50 -5.08 14.79
CA HIS A 154 -10.19 -4.62 16.00
C HIS A 154 -10.71 -3.18 15.86
N VAL A 155 -10.11 -2.41 14.95
CA VAL A 155 -10.49 -1.03 14.64
C VAL A 155 -10.60 -0.90 13.12
N HIS A 156 -11.69 -0.29 12.66
CA HIS A 156 -11.99 -0.16 11.25
C HIS A 156 -12.07 1.31 10.84
N LEU A 157 -11.32 1.68 9.82
CA LEU A 157 -11.17 3.04 9.32
C LEU A 157 -11.55 3.10 7.84
N PRO A 158 -12.85 2.86 7.50
CA PRO A 158 -13.32 2.87 6.12
C PRO A 158 -13.28 4.25 5.48
N ALA A 159 -13.06 4.29 4.16
CA ALA A 159 -12.99 5.51 3.37
C ALA A 159 -14.37 6.04 2.97
N SER A 160 -15.39 5.18 2.91
CA SER A 160 -16.74 5.55 2.49
C SER A 160 -17.80 5.05 3.49
N ILE A 161 -18.98 5.67 3.45
CA ILE A 161 -20.13 5.23 4.25
C ILE A 161 -20.59 3.84 3.82
N ASP A 162 -20.54 3.53 2.53
CA ASP A 162 -20.92 2.22 2.01
C ASP A 162 -19.98 1.12 2.52
N ALA A 163 -18.68 1.41 2.59
CA ALA A 163 -17.69 0.53 3.19
C ALA A 163 -17.95 0.34 4.69
N ALA A 164 -18.24 1.41 5.43
CA ALA A 164 -18.60 1.34 6.85
C ALA A 164 -19.82 0.44 7.09
N ASN A 165 -20.88 0.66 6.31
CA ASN A 165 -22.11 -0.15 6.38
C ASN A 165 -21.85 -1.63 6.04
N ARG A 166 -20.93 -1.91 5.13
CA ARG A 166 -20.55 -3.28 4.77
C ARG A 166 -19.79 -3.97 5.89
N ILE A 167 -18.85 -3.25 6.53
CA ILE A 167 -18.11 -3.76 7.69
C ILE A 167 -19.07 -4.11 8.83
N GLU A 168 -20.07 -3.27 9.10
CA GLU A 168 -21.10 -3.57 10.09
C GLU A 168 -21.91 -4.84 9.72
N LYS A 169 -22.31 -4.98 8.44
CA LYS A 169 -23.00 -6.17 7.94
C LYS A 169 -22.13 -7.43 7.98
N MET A 170 -20.82 -7.30 7.98
CA MET A 170 -19.89 -8.41 8.21
C MET A 170 -19.83 -8.85 9.67
N GLY A 171 -20.56 -8.17 10.57
CA GLY A 171 -20.68 -8.51 11.99
C GLY A 171 -19.65 -7.83 12.87
N GLU A 172 -18.99 -6.77 12.39
CA GLU A 172 -18.07 -5.98 13.22
C GLU A 172 -18.84 -5.02 14.15
N ASN A 173 -18.25 -4.73 15.31
CA ASN A 173 -18.89 -3.86 16.29
C ASN A 173 -18.95 -2.41 15.76
N PRO A 174 -20.15 -1.79 15.66
CA PRO A 174 -20.27 -0.41 15.18
C PRO A 174 -19.44 0.59 15.97
N LYS A 175 -19.15 0.35 17.25
CA LYS A 175 -18.32 1.20 18.10
C LYS A 175 -16.84 1.19 17.73
N SER A 176 -16.39 0.21 16.93
CA SER A 176 -15.03 0.10 16.41
C SER A 176 -14.91 0.56 14.96
N ILE A 177 -15.99 1.05 14.34
CA ILE A 177 -16.02 1.51 12.95
C ILE A 177 -16.01 3.04 12.94
N PHE A 178 -14.97 3.63 12.40
CA PHE A 178 -14.78 5.08 12.31
C PHE A 178 -14.66 5.49 10.84
N HIS A 179 -15.70 6.06 10.25
CA HIS A 179 -15.63 6.59 8.88
C HIS A 179 -14.74 7.82 8.85
N VAL A 180 -13.55 7.69 8.25
CA VAL A 180 -12.50 8.73 8.27
C VAL A 180 -12.23 9.36 6.91
N GLY A 181 -12.79 8.81 5.83
CA GLY A 181 -12.46 9.20 4.46
C GLY A 181 -11.18 8.53 3.93
N GLY A 182 -10.87 8.78 2.67
CA GLY A 182 -9.66 8.25 2.02
C GLY A 182 -8.43 9.09 2.37
N THR A 183 -7.42 8.46 2.95
CA THR A 183 -6.18 9.13 3.39
C THR A 183 -5.33 9.69 2.24
N SER A 184 -5.47 9.15 1.02
CA SER A 184 -4.84 9.69 -0.19
C SER A 184 -5.31 11.11 -0.54
N MET A 185 -6.52 11.50 -0.12
CA MET A 185 -7.05 12.84 -0.40
C MET A 185 -6.29 13.93 0.37
N ASP A 186 -5.70 13.61 1.51
CA ASP A 186 -4.86 14.55 2.27
C ASP A 186 -3.62 14.95 1.47
N VAL A 187 -2.99 13.97 0.80
CA VAL A 187 -1.83 14.21 -0.06
C VAL A 187 -2.19 15.10 -1.24
N ILE A 188 -3.35 14.86 -1.88
CA ILE A 188 -3.82 15.67 -3.00
C ILE A 188 -4.05 17.12 -2.57
N ARG A 189 -4.59 17.35 -1.38
CA ARG A 189 -4.80 18.70 -0.84
C ARG A 189 -3.51 19.47 -0.55
N GLU A 190 -2.43 18.74 -0.25
CA GLU A 190 -1.11 19.34 0.00
C GLU A 190 -0.36 19.69 -1.29
N LEU A 191 -0.78 19.17 -2.46
CA LEU A 191 -0.13 19.40 -3.73
C LEU A 191 -0.47 20.78 -4.29
N ASN A 192 0.57 21.53 -4.66
CA ASN A 192 0.39 22.71 -5.52
C ASN A 192 0.33 22.24 -6.99
N LEU A 193 -0.88 22.13 -7.53
CA LEU A 193 -1.10 21.62 -8.90
C LEU A 193 -0.62 22.56 -10.00
N GLU A 194 -0.30 23.82 -9.68
CA GLU A 194 0.18 24.82 -10.65
C GLU A 194 1.66 24.61 -11.01
N ASP A 195 2.46 24.04 -10.11
CA ASP A 195 3.90 23.84 -10.27
C ASP A 195 4.29 22.46 -10.84
N LEU A 196 3.31 21.62 -11.20
CA LEU A 196 3.58 20.25 -11.62
C LEU A 196 3.71 20.15 -13.16
N ASP A 197 4.96 20.00 -13.64
CA ASP A 197 5.23 19.24 -14.87
C ASP A 197 5.83 17.85 -14.50
N PRO A 198 5.01 16.94 -13.98
CA PRO A 198 5.49 15.63 -13.53
C PRO A 198 6.03 14.81 -14.70
N ALA A 199 5.48 15.02 -15.90
CA ALA A 199 5.83 14.26 -17.07
C ALA A 199 7.31 14.38 -17.43
N ARG A 200 7.85 15.60 -17.48
CA ARG A 200 9.25 15.84 -17.80
C ARG A 200 10.19 15.33 -16.73
N HIS A 201 9.85 15.60 -15.47
CA HIS A 201 10.64 15.13 -14.32
C HIS A 201 10.74 13.60 -14.32
N TYR A 202 9.62 12.89 -14.42
CA TYR A 202 9.60 11.43 -14.37
C TYR A 202 10.26 10.78 -15.58
N GLN A 203 10.16 11.36 -16.79
CA GLN A 203 10.88 10.86 -17.94
C GLN A 203 12.40 10.94 -17.75
N THR A 204 12.89 12.06 -17.22
CA THR A 204 14.33 12.29 -17.05
C THR A 204 14.92 11.42 -15.93
N GLU A 205 14.19 11.27 -14.84
CA GLU A 205 14.68 10.61 -13.62
C GLU A 205 14.47 9.09 -13.65
N TYR A 206 13.34 8.62 -14.19
CA TYR A 206 12.90 7.22 -14.08
C TYR A 206 12.46 6.60 -15.41
N GLY A 207 12.39 7.37 -16.47
CA GLY A 207 11.85 6.89 -17.75
C GLY A 207 12.78 5.89 -18.44
N MET A 208 12.19 4.86 -18.99
CA MET A 208 12.82 3.99 -19.97
C MET A 208 12.18 4.27 -21.33
N GLY A 209 13.01 4.34 -22.38
CA GLY A 209 12.56 4.67 -23.73
C GLY A 209 12.98 6.05 -24.19
N SER A 210 12.33 6.55 -25.25
CA SER A 210 12.67 7.86 -25.83
C SER A 210 12.13 8.98 -24.96
N ILE A 211 12.94 9.99 -24.72
CA ILE A 211 12.47 11.26 -24.17
C ILE A 211 11.65 11.93 -25.26
N ILE A 212 10.38 12.17 -24.97
CA ILE A 212 9.45 12.86 -25.87
C ILE A 212 9.00 14.16 -25.23
N ASP A 213 8.83 15.19 -26.05
CA ASP A 213 8.24 16.44 -25.60
C ASP A 213 6.75 16.20 -25.29
N ILE A 214 6.45 16.20 -24.01
CA ILE A 214 5.09 16.02 -23.52
C ILE A 214 4.51 17.40 -23.22
N LEU A 215 3.57 17.82 -24.05
CA LEU A 215 2.82 19.05 -23.80
C LEU A 215 1.76 18.80 -22.72
N PRO A 216 1.59 19.73 -21.77
CA PRO A 216 0.54 19.61 -20.76
C PRO A 216 -0.83 19.32 -21.40
N LYS A 217 -1.57 18.37 -20.83
CA LYS A 217 -2.91 17.93 -21.31
C LYS A 217 -2.95 17.28 -22.69
N LYS A 218 -1.81 16.91 -23.28
CA LYS A 218 -1.71 16.24 -24.58
C LYS A 218 -1.00 14.90 -24.51
N TYR A 219 -1.18 14.15 -23.43
CA TYR A 219 -0.61 12.84 -23.24
C TYR A 219 -1.57 11.95 -22.46
N LEU A 220 -1.32 10.65 -22.51
CA LEU A 220 -2.01 9.65 -21.73
C LEU A 220 -1.12 9.22 -20.57
N ILE A 221 -1.73 8.88 -19.43
CA ILE A 221 -1.11 8.09 -18.39
C ILE A 221 -1.78 6.74 -18.39
N LEU A 222 -1.01 5.69 -18.61
CA LEU A 222 -1.48 4.32 -18.60
C LEU A 222 -0.97 3.61 -17.36
N ILE A 223 -1.89 3.03 -16.59
CA ILE A 223 -1.61 2.18 -15.46
C ILE A 223 -2.45 0.93 -15.65
N GLN A 224 -1.81 -0.22 -15.88
CA GLN A 224 -2.47 -1.50 -15.96
C GLN A 224 -1.80 -2.48 -14.99
N HIS A 225 -2.61 -3.18 -14.22
CA HIS A 225 -2.19 -4.23 -13.31
C HIS A 225 -2.69 -5.57 -13.81
N PRO A 226 -1.96 -6.67 -13.56
CA PRO A 226 -2.47 -8.00 -13.88
C PRO A 226 -3.71 -8.31 -13.05
N VAL A 227 -4.65 -9.04 -13.63
CA VAL A 227 -5.77 -9.63 -12.90
C VAL A 227 -5.36 -11.04 -12.51
N THR A 228 -5.06 -11.25 -11.23
CA THR A 228 -4.49 -12.53 -10.74
C THR A 228 -5.45 -13.70 -10.87
N THR A 229 -6.77 -13.45 -10.87
CA THR A 229 -7.83 -14.45 -11.10
C THR A 229 -8.02 -14.79 -12.58
N GLU A 230 -7.44 -13.99 -13.48
CA GLU A 230 -7.46 -14.17 -14.95
C GLU A 230 -6.02 -14.27 -15.47
N TYR A 231 -5.16 -15.00 -14.75
CA TYR A 231 -3.72 -15.01 -14.96
C TYR A 231 -3.30 -15.33 -16.40
N GLU A 232 -3.97 -16.29 -17.04
CA GLU A 232 -3.67 -16.72 -18.42
C GLU A 232 -4.07 -15.68 -19.48
N ASP A 233 -5.02 -14.79 -19.17
CA ASP A 233 -5.54 -13.80 -20.10
C ASP A 233 -4.73 -12.48 -20.08
N ASN A 234 -3.81 -12.30 -19.12
CA ASN A 234 -3.07 -11.05 -18.94
C ASN A 234 -2.34 -10.59 -20.20
N LEU A 235 -1.69 -11.51 -20.92
CA LEU A 235 -0.99 -11.19 -22.18
C LEU A 235 -1.96 -10.74 -23.29
N GLY A 236 -3.14 -11.34 -23.37
CA GLY A 236 -4.19 -10.92 -24.30
C GLY A 236 -4.71 -9.53 -23.98
N ASN A 237 -4.99 -9.28 -22.72
CA ASN A 237 -5.51 -8.02 -22.22
C ASN A 237 -4.53 -6.86 -22.45
N ILE A 238 -3.23 -7.06 -22.18
CA ILE A 238 -2.22 -6.01 -22.42
C ILE A 238 -2.05 -5.70 -23.90
N ASN A 239 -2.08 -6.72 -24.77
CA ASN A 239 -1.98 -6.52 -26.21
C ASN A 239 -3.15 -5.67 -26.75
N GLN A 240 -4.38 -5.90 -26.28
CA GLN A 240 -5.53 -5.05 -26.65
C GLN A 240 -5.32 -3.61 -26.19
N THR A 241 -4.77 -3.39 -25.00
CA THR A 241 -4.44 -2.05 -24.49
C THR A 241 -3.38 -1.37 -25.37
N ILE A 242 -2.33 -2.08 -25.74
CA ILE A 242 -1.27 -1.58 -26.65
C ILE A 242 -1.86 -1.14 -28.00
N GLU A 243 -2.71 -1.98 -28.59
CA GLU A 243 -3.34 -1.63 -29.87
C GLU A 243 -4.25 -0.41 -29.75
N ALA A 244 -5.02 -0.28 -28.67
CA ALA A 244 -5.83 0.91 -28.42
C ALA A 244 -4.98 2.19 -28.29
N VAL A 245 -3.87 2.13 -27.57
CA VAL A 245 -2.92 3.25 -27.42
C VAL A 245 -2.30 3.63 -28.77
N LYS A 246 -1.91 2.64 -29.58
CA LYS A 246 -1.38 2.90 -30.94
C LYS A 246 -2.40 3.61 -31.83
N LEU A 247 -3.67 3.20 -31.77
CA LEU A 247 -4.74 3.85 -32.53
C LEU A 247 -4.97 5.31 -32.13
N LEU A 248 -4.80 5.63 -30.85
CA LEU A 248 -4.93 7.01 -30.35
C LEU A 248 -3.78 7.89 -30.78
N ASN A 249 -2.64 7.33 -31.12
CA ASN A 249 -1.43 8.04 -31.58
C ASN A 249 -1.07 9.25 -30.70
N MET A 250 -1.16 9.09 -29.38
CA MET A 250 -0.83 10.12 -28.39
C MET A 250 0.41 9.70 -27.58
N PRO A 251 1.26 10.67 -27.19
CA PRO A 251 2.31 10.41 -26.23
C PRO A 251 1.73 9.75 -24.98
N THR A 252 2.36 8.68 -24.51
CA THR A 252 1.84 7.89 -23.39
C THR A 252 2.93 7.64 -22.38
N ILE A 253 2.66 7.99 -21.12
CA ILE A 253 3.48 7.58 -19.98
C ILE A 253 2.87 6.29 -19.43
N TRP A 254 3.63 5.21 -19.50
CA TRP A 254 3.23 3.93 -18.95
C TRP A 254 3.84 3.74 -17.56
N VAL A 255 3.01 3.65 -16.54
CA VAL A 255 3.46 3.40 -15.17
C VAL A 255 3.54 1.90 -14.97
N MET A 256 4.72 1.41 -14.58
CA MET A 256 4.97 -0.01 -14.34
C MET A 256 4.04 -0.58 -13.26
N PRO A 257 3.56 -1.82 -13.46
CA PRO A 257 2.68 -2.48 -12.48
C PRO A 257 3.41 -2.77 -11.17
N ASN A 258 2.62 -3.21 -10.17
CA ASN A 258 3.16 -3.73 -8.91
C ASN A 258 3.72 -5.16 -9.13
N MET A 259 4.20 -5.79 -8.04
CA MET A 259 4.78 -7.15 -8.03
C MET A 259 3.74 -8.27 -7.93
N ASP A 260 2.51 -8.03 -8.36
CA ASP A 260 1.46 -9.06 -8.36
C ASP A 260 1.78 -10.17 -9.37
N ALA A 261 1.20 -11.36 -9.16
CA ALA A 261 1.36 -12.46 -10.09
C ALA A 261 0.89 -12.03 -11.50
N GLY A 262 1.73 -12.26 -12.52
CA GLY A 262 1.48 -11.83 -13.89
C GLY A 262 2.05 -10.46 -14.26
N ALA A 263 2.66 -9.72 -13.35
CA ALA A 263 3.22 -8.39 -13.63
C ALA A 263 4.30 -8.41 -14.73
N ASN A 264 5.06 -9.51 -14.86
CA ASN A 264 6.06 -9.67 -15.93
C ASN A 264 5.44 -9.82 -17.34
N SER A 265 4.13 -10.05 -17.44
CA SER A 265 3.41 -10.15 -18.71
C SER A 265 2.88 -8.80 -19.20
N ILE A 266 3.00 -7.76 -18.39
CA ILE A 266 2.55 -6.39 -18.63
C ILE A 266 3.75 -5.46 -18.78
#